data_119bf1412dc8bf1f42fe56cb176cf3c4
#
_entry.id   119bf1412dc8bf1f42fe56cb176cf3c4
#
_cell.length_a   1.000
_cell.length_b   1.000
_cell.length_c   1.000
_cell.angle_alpha   90.00
_cell.angle_beta   90.00
_cell.angle_gamma   90.00
#
_symmetry.space_group_name_H-M   'P 1'
#
loop_
_entity.id
_entity.type
_entity.pdbx_description
1 polymer ?
#
loop_
_entity_poly.entity_id
_entity_poly.type
_entity_poly.pdbx_seq_one_letter_code
_entity_poly.pdbx_strand_id
1 'polypeptide(L)'
;MCGFLTMDSREYPLEQFKQALHMVDDRGPDMSRVELFDESTFGFARLSIMDLSEKGMQPFNYNDCELVCNGEIYNYPALKKNLEDDYTCKSDSDCEVLLPLYRKYGLDILCRMLDGEFAFVIKDAHSGKMMAARDPMGIRPMFYGYTKEGKIAFASTAKALFPLCHDIMPFEPGCYYDGEKFVKYNDLGDVKMYVEDDIEQIAGKLNSLLTESVIKRLQSDAPIGYLLSGGLDSSLVCAIAAKNNKKPIKTFAIGMDRNPIDLKYAKEVAEYIGSDHTEVIMTREDVLGHLKEVIRQLETFDITTIRASLGMFILCEYIHKNTDLKVILTGEVSDEIFGYKYTDFAPSPEEFQKESAKRIRELYMYDVLRADRCISANSLEGRVPFADTAFVEYAMSIDPAKKMNTYNKGKYLLRHAFEGTGLLPDDILMREKAAFSDAVGHSMVDDLKEYANSLYTDEDLAKAKDKYPYCTPFTKESLLYRDIFEEYYPGQAKWIKDFWMPNKTWENCNVDDPSARVLANYGDSGK
;
A
#
# COMPACT_ATOMS: atom_id res chain seq x y z
N MET A 1 5.41 -11.02 0.02
CA MET A 1 4.48 -10.59 1.10
C MET A 1 3.65 -11.78 1.52
N CYS A 2 3.48 -12.04 2.82
CA CYS A 2 2.71 -13.18 3.29
C CYS A 2 1.20 -12.99 3.13
N GLY A 3 0.45 -14.06 3.32
CA GLY A 3 -1.00 -14.05 3.39
C GLY A 3 -1.51 -14.93 4.53
N PHE A 4 -2.61 -14.55 5.16
CA PHE A 4 -3.25 -15.37 6.17
C PHE A 4 -4.77 -15.40 6.01
N LEU A 5 -5.35 -16.45 6.58
CA LEU A 5 -6.77 -16.61 6.83
C LEU A 5 -6.92 -17.22 8.24
N THR A 6 -7.70 -16.57 9.11
CA THR A 6 -7.97 -17.05 10.46
C THR A 6 -9.46 -17.00 10.75
N MET A 7 -9.94 -17.92 11.58
CA MET A 7 -11.34 -18.01 11.93
C MET A 7 -11.47 -18.43 13.39
N ASP A 8 -12.27 -17.71 14.19
CA ASP A 8 -12.57 -18.06 15.57
C ASP A 8 -13.65 -19.17 15.65
N SER A 9 -13.47 -20.18 14.81
CA SER A 9 -14.40 -21.31 14.66
C SER A 9 -13.73 -22.49 13.96
N ARG A 10 -14.30 -23.69 14.18
CA ARG A 10 -14.01 -24.93 13.43
C ARG A 10 -15.22 -25.44 12.65
N GLU A 11 -16.20 -24.57 12.40
CA GLU A 11 -17.48 -24.97 11.78
C GLU A 11 -17.36 -25.47 10.33
N TYR A 12 -16.30 -25.05 9.62
CA TYR A 12 -16.08 -25.46 8.24
C TYR A 12 -15.16 -26.68 8.13
N PRO A 13 -15.42 -27.59 7.16
CA PRO A 13 -14.48 -28.63 6.81
C PRO A 13 -13.10 -28.05 6.48
N LEU A 14 -12.04 -28.71 6.96
CA LEU A 14 -10.66 -28.25 6.76
C LEU A 14 -10.31 -28.02 5.29
N GLU A 15 -10.85 -28.85 4.39
CA GLU A 15 -10.62 -28.70 2.93
C GLU A 15 -11.26 -27.44 2.36
N GLN A 16 -12.43 -27.03 2.87
CA GLN A 16 -13.06 -25.76 2.46
C GLN A 16 -12.25 -24.55 2.94
N PHE A 17 -11.73 -24.63 4.19
CA PHE A 17 -10.83 -23.61 4.71
C PHE A 17 -9.53 -23.52 3.90
N LYS A 18 -8.92 -24.65 3.54
CA LYS A 18 -7.73 -24.68 2.67
C LYS A 18 -8.00 -24.08 1.29
N GLN A 19 -9.13 -24.39 0.68
CA GLN A 19 -9.51 -23.79 -0.61
C GLN A 19 -9.64 -22.24 -0.52
N ALA A 20 -10.17 -21.73 0.59
CA ALA A 20 -10.22 -20.30 0.86
C ALA A 20 -8.81 -19.71 1.10
N LEU A 21 -7.94 -20.43 1.83
CA LEU A 21 -6.56 -20.01 2.03
C LEU A 21 -5.78 -19.94 0.69
N HIS A 22 -6.03 -20.86 -0.25
CA HIS A 22 -5.39 -20.82 -1.58
C HIS A 22 -5.65 -19.53 -2.36
N MET A 23 -6.67 -18.74 -2.00
CA MET A 23 -6.90 -17.42 -2.58
C MET A 23 -5.78 -16.41 -2.26
N VAL A 24 -4.88 -16.72 -1.32
CA VAL A 24 -3.72 -15.88 -0.95
C VAL A 24 -2.36 -16.51 -1.28
N ASP A 25 -2.31 -17.61 -2.04
CA ASP A 25 -1.06 -18.30 -2.39
C ASP A 25 -0.11 -17.40 -3.18
N ASP A 26 -0.63 -16.54 -4.06
CA ASP A 26 0.16 -15.56 -4.82
C ASP A 26 0.99 -14.65 -3.89
N ARG A 27 0.49 -14.37 -2.67
CA ARG A 27 1.19 -13.57 -1.67
C ARG A 27 2.33 -14.32 -1.00
N GLY A 28 2.17 -15.62 -0.77
CA GLY A 28 3.12 -16.43 -0.02
C GLY A 28 3.36 -17.81 -0.63
N PRO A 29 4.08 -17.87 -1.77
CA PRO A 29 4.22 -19.11 -2.54
C PRO A 29 5.22 -20.10 -1.96
N ASP A 30 6.08 -19.68 -1.02
CA ASP A 30 7.20 -20.51 -0.56
C ASP A 30 6.74 -21.68 0.34
N MET A 31 5.79 -21.42 1.24
CA MET A 31 5.25 -22.41 2.18
C MET A 31 3.82 -22.08 2.58
N SER A 32 3.00 -23.11 2.82
CA SER A 32 1.63 -22.93 3.34
C SER A 32 1.39 -23.88 4.50
N ARG A 33 0.67 -23.42 5.54
CA ARG A 33 0.34 -24.20 6.73
C ARG A 33 -1.06 -23.87 7.21
N VAL A 34 -1.77 -24.91 7.69
CA VAL A 34 -3.05 -24.76 8.41
C VAL A 34 -2.92 -25.48 9.74
N GLU A 35 -3.25 -24.79 10.83
CA GLU A 35 -3.24 -25.33 12.19
C GLU A 35 -4.60 -25.10 12.86
N LEU A 36 -4.97 -26.03 13.72
CA LEU A 36 -6.13 -25.93 14.60
C LEU A 36 -5.63 -25.61 16.00
N PHE A 37 -6.05 -24.50 16.55
CA PHE A 37 -5.66 -24.06 17.88
C PHE A 37 -6.87 -23.61 18.68
N ASP A 38 -7.05 -24.20 19.89
CA ASP A 38 -8.26 -24.01 20.68
C ASP A 38 -9.51 -24.28 19.79
N GLU A 39 -10.52 -23.42 19.81
CA GLU A 39 -11.71 -23.51 18.93
C GLU A 39 -11.53 -22.78 17.58
N SER A 40 -10.29 -22.42 17.21
CA SER A 40 -9.98 -21.58 16.05
C SER A 40 -9.22 -22.35 14.96
N THR A 41 -9.28 -21.83 13.73
CA THR A 41 -8.51 -22.32 12.58
C THR A 41 -7.59 -21.22 12.06
N PHE A 42 -6.30 -21.53 11.91
CA PHE A 42 -5.27 -20.61 11.40
C PHE A 42 -4.68 -21.15 10.11
N GLY A 43 -4.60 -20.28 9.10
CA GLY A 43 -3.94 -20.57 7.83
C GLY A 43 -2.93 -19.47 7.50
N PHE A 44 -1.75 -19.86 7.04
CA PHE A 44 -0.68 -18.94 6.67
C PHE A 44 0.02 -19.39 5.39
N ALA A 45 0.17 -18.47 4.45
CA ALA A 45 0.94 -18.60 3.22
C ALA A 45 2.15 -17.66 3.29
N ARG A 46 3.36 -18.21 3.21
CA ARG A 46 4.62 -17.50 3.48
C ARG A 46 5.36 -17.13 2.21
N LEU A 47 5.80 -15.87 2.14
CA LEU A 47 6.94 -15.42 1.35
C LEU A 47 8.11 -15.20 2.32
N SER A 48 9.19 -15.94 2.15
CA SER A 48 10.34 -15.91 3.07
C SER A 48 11.22 -14.70 2.78
N ILE A 49 11.19 -13.72 3.68
CA ILE A 49 11.95 -12.44 3.61
C ILE A 49 12.94 -12.34 4.75
N MET A 50 12.46 -12.41 6.00
CA MET A 50 13.28 -12.53 7.20
C MET A 50 13.25 -13.98 7.67
N ASP A 51 14.43 -14.54 8.01
CA ASP A 51 14.62 -15.96 8.26
C ASP A 51 14.18 -16.85 7.08
N LEU A 52 15.08 -17.12 6.13
CA LEU A 52 14.78 -17.93 4.95
C LEU A 52 14.55 -19.43 5.27
N SER A 53 14.76 -19.85 6.53
CA SER A 53 14.57 -21.24 6.98
C SER A 53 13.10 -21.53 7.33
N GLU A 54 12.80 -22.83 7.54
CA GLU A 54 11.49 -23.26 8.00
C GLU A 54 11.13 -22.77 9.42
N LYS A 55 12.10 -22.32 10.21
CA LYS A 55 11.86 -21.82 11.58
C LYS A 55 11.03 -20.53 11.59
N GLY A 56 11.15 -19.70 10.53
CA GLY A 56 10.32 -18.51 10.37
C GLY A 56 8.90 -18.80 9.87
N MET A 57 8.49 -20.09 9.72
CA MET A 57 7.13 -20.44 9.32
C MET A 57 6.13 -20.22 10.44
N GLN A 58 4.99 -19.64 10.09
CA GLN A 58 3.89 -19.35 11.00
C GLN A 58 2.74 -20.36 10.80
N PRO A 59 1.81 -20.53 11.80
CA PRO A 59 1.67 -19.74 13.03
C PRO A 59 2.80 -19.92 14.04
N PHE A 60 3.13 -18.86 14.80
CA PHE A 60 4.00 -18.93 15.97
C PHE A 60 3.17 -19.24 17.21
N ASN A 61 3.75 -20.03 18.13
CA ASN A 61 3.10 -20.43 19.38
C ASN A 61 3.97 -20.09 20.59
N TYR A 62 3.36 -19.47 21.61
CA TYR A 62 4.01 -19.16 22.89
C TYR A 62 2.98 -18.98 24.01
N ASN A 63 3.16 -19.71 25.14
CA ASN A 63 2.33 -19.62 26.34
C ASN A 63 0.82 -19.65 26.05
N ASP A 64 0.36 -20.71 25.38
CA ASP A 64 -1.05 -20.92 24.99
C ASP A 64 -1.64 -19.77 24.17
N CYS A 65 -0.80 -19.08 23.40
CA CYS A 65 -1.19 -18.11 22.38
C CYS A 65 -0.64 -18.52 21.02
N GLU A 66 -1.40 -18.23 19.97
CA GLU A 66 -1.03 -18.47 18.58
C GLU A 66 -1.12 -17.19 17.77
N LEU A 67 -0.17 -16.96 16.85
CA LEU A 67 -0.01 -15.74 16.07
C LEU A 67 0.21 -16.05 14.59
N VAL A 68 -0.47 -15.31 13.74
CA VAL A 68 -0.05 -15.06 12.36
C VAL A 68 0.14 -13.56 12.13
N CYS A 69 1.20 -13.20 11.39
CA CYS A 69 1.53 -11.84 11.04
C CYS A 69 1.98 -11.76 9.57
N ASN A 70 1.28 -10.97 8.78
CA ASN A 70 1.78 -10.48 7.50
C ASN A 70 2.39 -9.12 7.75
N GLY A 71 3.73 -9.01 7.78
CA GLY A 71 4.38 -7.73 8.07
C GLY A 71 5.88 -7.82 8.22
N GLU A 72 6.46 -6.64 8.43
CA GLU A 72 7.85 -6.39 8.77
C GLU A 72 7.89 -5.45 9.98
N ILE A 73 8.54 -5.88 11.06
CA ILE A 73 8.71 -5.12 12.30
C ILE A 73 10.12 -4.55 12.32
N TYR A 74 10.29 -3.33 11.84
CA TYR A 74 11.61 -2.72 11.62
C TYR A 74 12.40 -2.48 12.92
N ASN A 75 11.73 -2.27 14.05
CA ASN A 75 12.40 -2.09 15.34
C ASN A 75 12.57 -3.40 16.13
N TYR A 76 12.34 -4.59 15.50
CA TYR A 76 12.44 -5.88 16.18
C TYR A 76 13.78 -6.12 16.88
N PRO A 77 14.96 -5.63 16.43
CA PRO A 77 16.21 -5.87 17.16
C PRO A 77 16.20 -5.24 18.57
N ALA A 78 15.63 -4.03 18.70
CA ALA A 78 15.48 -3.38 20.00
C ALA A 78 14.42 -4.08 20.87
N LEU A 79 13.31 -4.51 20.25
CA LEU A 79 12.25 -5.25 20.94
C LEU A 79 12.74 -6.63 21.41
N LYS A 80 13.52 -7.34 20.60
CA LYS A 80 14.16 -8.61 20.97
C LYS A 80 15.07 -8.45 22.17
N LYS A 81 15.87 -7.38 22.23
CA LYS A 81 16.71 -7.04 23.37
C LYS A 81 15.90 -6.83 24.67
N ASN A 82 14.73 -6.21 24.59
CA ASN A 82 13.83 -6.02 25.74
C ASN A 82 13.23 -7.34 26.27
N LEU A 83 13.37 -8.43 25.53
CA LEU A 83 12.86 -9.76 25.89
C LEU A 83 13.95 -10.73 26.37
N GLU A 84 15.24 -10.37 26.29
CA GLU A 84 16.37 -11.30 26.53
C GLU A 84 16.28 -12.06 27.87
N ASP A 85 15.76 -11.41 28.93
CA ASP A 85 15.59 -12.03 30.24
C ASP A 85 14.36 -12.96 30.34
N ASP A 86 13.37 -12.80 29.46
CA ASP A 86 12.07 -13.47 29.56
C ASP A 86 11.84 -14.50 28.45
N TYR A 87 12.46 -14.30 27.28
CA TYR A 87 12.21 -15.12 26.09
C TYR A 87 13.42 -15.19 25.17
N THR A 88 13.72 -16.39 24.68
CA THR A 88 14.72 -16.62 23.62
C THR A 88 14.00 -16.98 22.33
N CYS A 89 14.15 -16.15 21.29
CA CYS A 89 13.58 -16.42 19.96
C CYS A 89 14.13 -17.72 19.37
N LYS A 90 13.28 -18.49 18.73
CA LYS A 90 13.60 -19.79 18.10
C LYS A 90 13.94 -19.63 16.61
N SER A 91 13.58 -18.49 16.04
CA SER A 91 13.83 -18.10 14.65
C SER A 91 14.52 -16.74 14.57
N ASP A 92 14.93 -16.35 13.37
CA ASP A 92 15.40 -15.02 13.07
C ASP A 92 14.30 -14.13 12.42
N SER A 93 13.03 -14.61 12.47
CA SER A 93 11.89 -13.80 12.03
C SER A 93 11.65 -12.64 12.99
N ASP A 94 11.47 -11.47 12.41
CA ASP A 94 11.11 -10.23 13.12
C ASP A 94 9.74 -10.32 13.81
N CYS A 95 8.79 -11.07 13.24
CA CYS A 95 7.43 -11.24 13.78
C CYS A 95 7.37 -12.13 15.04
N GLU A 96 8.38 -12.95 15.32
CA GLU A 96 8.36 -13.85 16.51
C GLU A 96 8.29 -13.08 17.82
N VAL A 97 8.81 -11.84 17.88
CA VAL A 97 8.78 -11.03 19.11
C VAL A 97 7.37 -10.61 19.55
N LEU A 98 6.38 -10.68 18.65
CA LEU A 98 5.02 -10.18 18.92
C LEU A 98 4.31 -10.94 20.06
N LEU A 99 4.38 -12.26 20.09
CA LEU A 99 3.71 -13.04 21.14
C LEU A 99 4.29 -12.82 22.55
N PRO A 100 5.61 -12.90 22.77
CA PRO A 100 6.17 -12.62 24.09
C PRO A 100 5.94 -11.16 24.52
N LEU A 101 5.95 -10.19 23.60
CA LEU A 101 5.60 -8.79 23.90
C LEU A 101 4.13 -8.66 24.29
N TYR A 102 3.21 -9.31 23.56
CA TYR A 102 1.79 -9.35 23.91
C TYR A 102 1.58 -9.90 25.34
N ARG A 103 2.23 -11.01 25.67
CA ARG A 103 2.14 -11.61 27.00
C ARG A 103 2.69 -10.70 28.10
N LYS A 104 3.71 -9.90 27.80
CA LYS A 104 4.37 -9.01 28.77
C LYS A 104 3.61 -7.69 28.96
N TYR A 105 3.08 -7.09 27.89
CA TYR A 105 2.58 -5.72 27.91
C TYR A 105 1.10 -5.59 27.54
N GLY A 106 0.48 -6.63 26.99
CA GLY A 106 -0.88 -6.58 26.44
C GLY A 106 -0.97 -5.92 25.05
N LEU A 107 -2.15 -6.02 24.44
CA LEU A 107 -2.36 -5.67 23.03
C LEU A 107 -2.17 -4.17 22.74
N ASP A 108 -2.74 -3.27 23.56
CA ASP A 108 -2.67 -1.81 23.31
C ASP A 108 -1.21 -1.32 23.35
N ILE A 109 -0.45 -1.72 24.37
CA ILE A 109 0.95 -1.32 24.50
C ILE A 109 1.78 -1.94 23.36
N LEU A 110 1.56 -3.22 23.04
CA LEU A 110 2.21 -3.86 21.91
C LEU A 110 2.02 -3.03 20.64
N CYS A 111 0.79 -2.70 20.25
CA CYS A 111 0.52 -1.95 19.02
C CYS A 111 1.24 -0.60 18.97
N ARG A 112 1.38 0.09 20.12
CA ARG A 112 2.07 1.39 20.21
C ARG A 112 3.60 1.28 20.21
N MET A 113 4.15 0.13 20.54
CA MET A 113 5.59 -0.12 20.54
C MET A 113 6.15 -0.47 19.16
N LEU A 114 5.30 -0.92 18.24
CA LEU A 114 5.75 -1.41 16.93
C LEU A 114 6.06 -0.25 15.98
N ASP A 115 7.24 -0.30 15.37
CA ASP A 115 7.61 0.44 14.17
C ASP A 115 7.70 -0.57 13.03
N GLY A 116 6.67 -0.58 12.16
CA GLY A 116 6.57 -1.59 11.13
C GLY A 116 5.37 -1.41 10.21
N GLU A 117 5.31 -2.26 9.23
CA GLU A 117 4.20 -2.44 8.31
C GLU A 117 3.59 -3.82 8.61
N PHE A 118 2.42 -3.87 9.24
CA PHE A 118 1.91 -5.14 9.79
C PHE A 118 0.38 -5.28 9.79
N ALA A 119 -0.04 -6.52 9.68
CA ALA A 119 -1.38 -6.99 10.02
C ALA A 119 -1.22 -8.35 10.70
N PHE A 120 -1.68 -8.48 11.94
CA PHE A 120 -1.55 -9.72 12.70
C PHE A 120 -2.84 -10.14 13.41
N VAL A 121 -2.94 -11.43 13.69
CA VAL A 121 -4.03 -12.03 14.49
C VAL A 121 -3.41 -12.90 15.57
N ILE A 122 -3.91 -12.74 16.81
CA ILE A 122 -3.53 -13.53 17.99
C ILE A 122 -4.78 -14.24 18.52
N LYS A 123 -4.68 -15.54 18.76
CA LYS A 123 -5.60 -16.29 19.62
C LYS A 123 -4.92 -16.54 20.96
N ASP A 124 -5.57 -16.15 22.04
CA ASP A 124 -5.16 -16.42 23.42
C ASP A 124 -6.14 -17.41 24.03
N ALA A 125 -5.69 -18.65 24.26
CA ALA A 125 -6.51 -19.70 24.83
C ALA A 125 -6.86 -19.46 26.31
N HIS A 126 -6.08 -18.66 27.06
CA HIS A 126 -6.40 -18.33 28.44
C HIS A 126 -7.63 -17.41 28.54
N SER A 127 -7.72 -16.43 27.68
CA SER A 127 -8.88 -15.51 27.63
C SER A 127 -9.99 -16.00 26.70
N GLY A 128 -9.70 -17.00 25.85
CA GLY A 128 -10.58 -17.46 24.78
C GLY A 128 -10.77 -16.44 23.64
N LYS A 129 -10.03 -15.33 23.65
CA LYS A 129 -10.22 -14.23 22.71
C LYS A 129 -9.35 -14.40 21.45
N MET A 130 -9.95 -14.09 20.31
CA MET A 130 -9.21 -13.80 19.07
C MET A 130 -9.08 -12.29 18.93
N MET A 131 -7.87 -11.82 18.73
CA MET A 131 -7.52 -10.40 18.64
C MET A 131 -6.77 -10.15 17.34
N ALA A 132 -6.85 -8.91 16.83
CA ALA A 132 -6.15 -8.54 15.60
C ALA A 132 -5.70 -7.08 15.65
N ALA A 133 -4.63 -6.73 14.92
CA ALA A 133 -4.19 -5.35 14.78
C ALA A 133 -3.59 -5.07 13.41
N ARG A 134 -3.68 -3.82 12.98
CA ARG A 134 -3.17 -3.34 11.71
C ARG A 134 -2.36 -2.06 11.89
N ASP A 135 -1.28 -1.91 11.11
CA ASP A 135 -0.39 -0.74 11.16
C ASP A 135 -1.12 0.59 10.94
N PRO A 136 -0.56 1.73 11.40
CA PRO A 136 -1.21 3.05 11.37
C PRO A 136 -1.54 3.58 9.97
N MET A 137 -0.78 3.16 8.94
CA MET A 137 -1.02 3.55 7.54
C MET A 137 -1.87 2.54 6.78
N GLY A 138 -2.03 1.31 7.33
CA GLY A 138 -2.70 0.22 6.66
C GLY A 138 -1.93 -0.31 5.44
N ILE A 139 -0.59 -0.27 5.50
CA ILE A 139 0.28 -0.76 4.43
C ILE A 139 0.02 -2.26 4.21
N ARG A 140 -0.04 -3.03 5.31
CA ARG A 140 -0.44 -4.43 5.21
C ARG A 140 -1.96 -4.54 5.23
N PRO A 141 -2.54 -5.21 4.23
CA PRO A 141 -3.99 -5.34 4.16
C PRO A 141 -4.53 -6.31 5.19
N MET A 142 -5.71 -6.02 5.69
CA MET A 142 -6.51 -6.92 6.49
C MET A 142 -8.00 -6.63 6.29
N PHE A 143 -8.79 -7.71 6.22
CA PHE A 143 -10.24 -7.69 6.19
C PHE A 143 -10.77 -8.57 7.32
N TYR A 144 -11.99 -8.29 7.74
CA TYR A 144 -12.73 -9.15 8.66
C TYR A 144 -14.13 -9.44 8.11
N GLY A 145 -14.71 -10.50 8.59
CA GLY A 145 -16.08 -10.90 8.29
C GLY A 145 -16.59 -11.86 9.35
N TYR A 146 -17.83 -12.30 9.20
CA TYR A 146 -18.46 -13.19 10.16
C TYR A 146 -18.90 -14.48 9.48
N THR A 147 -18.64 -15.62 10.15
CA THR A 147 -19.11 -16.94 9.74
C THR A 147 -20.63 -17.05 9.86
N LYS A 148 -21.22 -18.13 9.37
CA LYS A 148 -22.66 -18.38 9.51
C LYS A 148 -23.12 -18.44 10.96
N GLU A 149 -22.25 -18.86 11.89
CA GLU A 149 -22.51 -18.89 13.34
C GLU A 149 -22.21 -17.54 14.02
N GLY A 150 -21.86 -16.48 13.25
CA GLY A 150 -21.53 -15.16 13.79
C GLY A 150 -20.15 -15.06 14.43
N LYS A 151 -19.26 -16.01 14.19
CA LYS A 151 -17.88 -15.96 14.66
C LYS A 151 -17.03 -15.08 13.74
N ILE A 152 -16.09 -14.34 14.33
CA ILE A 152 -15.22 -13.44 13.56
C ILE A 152 -14.13 -14.22 12.82
N ALA A 153 -13.80 -13.74 11.63
CA ALA A 153 -12.70 -14.22 10.81
C ALA A 153 -11.89 -13.05 10.26
N PHE A 154 -10.59 -13.25 10.05
CA PHE A 154 -9.69 -12.25 9.47
C PHE A 154 -8.90 -12.85 8.32
N ALA A 155 -8.62 -12.04 7.29
CA ALA A 155 -7.75 -12.45 6.20
C ALA A 155 -6.99 -11.24 5.60
N SER A 156 -5.89 -11.53 4.93
CA SER A 156 -5.13 -10.50 4.19
C SER A 156 -5.91 -9.93 3.01
N THR A 157 -6.87 -10.68 2.46
CA THR A 157 -7.68 -10.26 1.30
C THR A 157 -9.14 -10.60 1.51
N ALA A 158 -10.05 -9.80 0.97
CA ALA A 158 -11.48 -10.02 1.09
C ALA A 158 -11.92 -11.30 0.35
N LYS A 159 -11.28 -11.61 -0.80
CA LYS A 159 -11.58 -12.82 -1.58
C LYS A 159 -11.39 -14.12 -0.79
N ALA A 160 -10.45 -14.17 0.16
CA ALA A 160 -10.26 -15.33 1.00
C ALA A 160 -11.39 -15.53 2.04
N LEU A 161 -12.03 -14.45 2.49
CA LEU A 161 -13.20 -14.52 3.38
C LEU A 161 -14.50 -14.83 2.62
N PHE A 162 -14.60 -14.40 1.36
CA PHE A 162 -15.83 -14.43 0.57
C PHE A 162 -16.55 -15.79 0.52
N PRO A 163 -15.84 -16.95 0.40
CA PRO A 163 -16.50 -18.25 0.41
C PRO A 163 -17.04 -18.70 1.78
N LEU A 164 -16.57 -18.08 2.87
CA LEU A 164 -16.78 -18.54 4.24
C LEU A 164 -17.57 -17.55 5.11
N CYS A 165 -17.59 -16.28 4.74
CA CYS A 165 -18.06 -15.20 5.60
C CYS A 165 -19.07 -14.29 4.89
N HIS A 166 -19.85 -13.60 5.70
CA HIS A 166 -20.70 -12.48 5.30
C HIS A 166 -20.23 -11.19 6.01
N ASP A 167 -20.82 -10.04 5.63
CA ASP A 167 -20.49 -8.72 6.18
C ASP A 167 -18.99 -8.42 6.19
N ILE A 168 -18.34 -8.78 5.07
CA ILE A 168 -16.91 -8.59 4.91
C ILE A 168 -16.60 -7.11 4.76
N MET A 169 -15.70 -6.62 5.59
CA MET A 169 -15.29 -5.22 5.64
C MET A 169 -13.78 -5.09 5.77
N PRO A 170 -13.18 -4.01 5.22
CA PRO A 170 -11.77 -3.72 5.47
C PRO A 170 -11.55 -3.39 6.96
N PHE A 171 -10.45 -3.88 7.51
CA PHE A 171 -10.00 -3.52 8.86
C PHE A 171 -9.31 -2.15 8.80
N GLU A 172 -9.77 -1.18 9.59
CA GLU A 172 -9.24 0.19 9.56
C GLU A 172 -7.77 0.28 10.02
N PRO A 173 -6.94 1.12 9.37
CA PRO A 173 -5.58 1.41 9.81
C PRO A 173 -5.52 1.98 11.23
N GLY A 174 -4.43 1.68 11.96
CA GLY A 174 -4.21 2.18 13.31
C GLY A 174 -5.24 1.69 14.33
N CYS A 175 -5.89 0.55 14.03
CA CYS A 175 -6.86 -0.08 14.92
C CYS A 175 -6.38 -1.46 15.38
N TYR A 176 -6.90 -1.88 16.53
CA TYR A 176 -6.90 -3.28 16.95
C TYR A 176 -8.32 -3.72 17.33
N TYR A 177 -8.56 -5.02 17.24
CA TYR A 177 -9.74 -5.71 17.77
C TYR A 177 -9.33 -6.47 19.03
N ASP A 178 -9.99 -6.21 20.17
CA ASP A 178 -9.62 -6.77 21.48
C ASP A 178 -10.37 -8.07 21.85
N GLY A 179 -11.04 -8.66 20.86
CA GLY A 179 -11.92 -9.82 21.04
C GLY A 179 -13.40 -9.44 21.27
N GLU A 180 -13.73 -8.16 21.40
CA GLU A 180 -15.08 -7.65 21.61
C GLU A 180 -15.39 -6.43 20.74
N LYS A 181 -14.44 -5.51 20.61
CA LYS A 181 -14.62 -4.23 19.90
C LYS A 181 -13.35 -3.81 19.17
N PHE A 182 -13.54 -2.96 18.18
CA PHE A 182 -12.46 -2.25 17.48
C PHE A 182 -12.07 -1.00 18.26
N VAL A 183 -10.75 -0.80 18.43
CA VAL A 183 -10.18 0.34 19.16
C VAL A 183 -9.13 1.00 18.30
N LYS A 184 -9.23 2.29 18.07
CA LYS A 184 -8.20 3.07 17.36
C LYS A 184 -7.06 3.42 18.33
N TYR A 185 -5.86 2.94 18.07
CA TYR A 185 -4.67 3.20 18.88
C TYR A 185 -3.77 4.30 18.29
N ASN A 186 -3.86 4.55 16.97
CA ASN A 186 -3.13 5.62 16.28
C ASN A 186 -3.98 6.19 15.13
N ASP A 187 -3.94 7.51 14.92
CA ASP A 187 -4.55 8.22 13.78
C ASP A 187 -3.57 9.29 13.30
N LEU A 188 -2.79 8.97 12.26
CA LEU A 188 -1.78 9.87 11.68
C LEU A 188 -2.38 11.14 11.05
N GLY A 189 -3.68 11.16 10.79
CA GLY A 189 -4.41 12.35 10.34
C GLY A 189 -4.88 13.26 11.48
N ASP A 190 -4.75 12.85 12.74
CA ASP A 190 -5.20 13.62 13.91
C ASP A 190 -4.06 14.46 14.54
N VAL A 191 -3.71 15.55 13.87
CA VAL A 191 -2.64 16.46 14.31
C VAL A 191 -3.13 17.37 15.42
N LYS A 192 -2.53 17.26 16.61
CA LYS A 192 -2.90 18.05 17.79
C LYS A 192 -2.22 19.41 17.86
N MET A 193 -0.96 19.48 17.39
CA MET A 193 -0.17 20.72 17.38
C MET A 193 0.74 20.73 16.16
N TYR A 194 0.96 21.90 15.60
CA TYR A 194 1.96 22.12 14.56
C TYR A 194 3.33 22.41 15.18
N VAL A 195 4.37 21.95 14.51
CA VAL A 195 5.77 22.27 14.89
C VAL A 195 6.08 23.74 14.58
N GLU A 196 6.88 24.35 15.45
CA GLU A 196 7.31 25.76 15.28
C GLU A 196 8.59 25.90 14.45
N ASP A 197 9.09 24.79 13.91
CA ASP A 197 10.34 24.74 13.13
C ASP A 197 10.31 25.71 11.94
N ASP A 198 11.43 26.38 11.68
CA ASP A 198 11.64 27.14 10.45
C ASP A 198 11.85 26.21 9.23
N ILE A 199 11.97 26.79 8.04
CA ILE A 199 12.07 26.00 6.79
C ILE A 199 13.33 25.14 6.76
N GLU A 200 14.46 25.63 7.26
CA GLU A 200 15.73 24.91 7.28
C GLU A 200 15.69 23.75 8.28
N GLN A 201 15.11 23.96 9.44
CA GLN A 201 14.89 22.92 10.45
C GLN A 201 13.95 21.83 9.90
N ILE A 202 12.84 22.23 9.24
CA ILE A 202 11.93 21.31 8.56
C ILE A 202 12.66 20.49 7.50
N ALA A 203 13.44 21.15 6.64
CA ALA A 203 14.21 20.49 5.59
C ALA A 203 15.20 19.48 6.17
N GLY A 204 15.97 19.86 7.17
CA GLY A 204 16.92 18.95 7.85
C GLY A 204 16.22 17.74 8.49
N LYS A 205 15.06 17.95 9.11
CA LYS A 205 14.31 16.87 9.76
C LYS A 205 13.66 15.92 8.75
N LEU A 206 13.07 16.44 7.68
CA LEU A 206 12.51 15.62 6.59
C LEU A 206 13.59 14.78 5.92
N ASN A 207 14.77 15.36 5.66
CA ASN A 207 15.91 14.64 5.10
C ASN A 207 16.34 13.47 6.00
N SER A 208 16.53 13.73 7.30
CA SER A 208 16.95 12.71 8.27
C SER A 208 15.92 11.58 8.37
N LEU A 209 14.63 11.91 8.57
CA LEU A 209 13.56 10.93 8.76
C LEU A 209 13.35 10.07 7.51
N LEU A 210 13.35 10.66 6.29
CA LEU A 210 13.21 9.86 5.08
C LEU A 210 14.43 8.97 4.84
N THR A 211 15.64 9.49 5.12
CA THR A 211 16.88 8.70 5.01
C THR A 211 16.84 7.51 5.97
N GLU A 212 16.49 7.73 7.23
CA GLU A 212 16.35 6.67 8.24
C GLU A 212 15.28 5.65 7.84
N SER A 213 14.14 6.14 7.32
CA SER A 213 13.05 5.29 6.84
C SER A 213 13.49 4.36 5.71
N VAL A 214 14.21 4.88 4.71
CA VAL A 214 14.76 4.04 3.63
C VAL A 214 15.73 3.02 4.20
N ILE A 215 16.69 3.45 5.05
CA ILE A 215 17.73 2.57 5.60
C ILE A 215 17.12 1.40 6.39
N LYS A 216 16.13 1.65 7.25
CA LYS A 216 15.50 0.57 8.03
C LYS A 216 14.78 -0.45 7.14
N ARG A 217 14.25 -0.03 5.98
CA ARG A 217 13.60 -0.90 4.99
C ARG A 217 14.56 -1.67 4.09
N LEU A 218 15.88 -1.46 4.24
CA LEU A 218 16.91 -2.29 3.59
C LEU A 218 17.21 -3.58 4.38
N GLN A 219 16.64 -3.76 5.58
CA GLN A 219 16.79 -4.99 6.37
C GLN A 219 16.01 -6.13 5.67
N SER A 220 16.72 -7.08 5.10
CA SER A 220 16.14 -8.25 4.44
C SER A 220 17.20 -9.32 4.22
N ASP A 221 16.85 -10.59 4.43
CA ASP A 221 17.66 -11.73 4.05
C ASP A 221 17.42 -12.10 2.57
N ALA A 222 16.32 -11.63 1.99
CA ALA A 222 15.98 -11.82 0.58
C ALA A 222 16.43 -10.64 -0.29
N PRO A 223 16.67 -10.83 -1.60
CA PRO A 223 17.10 -9.78 -2.52
C PRO A 223 16.07 -8.67 -2.70
N ILE A 224 16.54 -7.41 -2.76
CA ILE A 224 15.73 -6.18 -2.84
C ILE A 224 15.89 -5.54 -4.23
N GLY A 225 14.77 -5.10 -4.81
CA GLY A 225 14.67 -4.25 -6.00
C GLY A 225 13.92 -2.95 -5.73
N TYR A 226 13.87 -2.06 -6.72
CA TYR A 226 13.32 -0.72 -6.56
C TYR A 226 12.53 -0.30 -7.80
N LEU A 227 11.33 0.27 -7.60
CA LEU A 227 10.60 0.91 -8.69
C LEU A 227 11.12 2.34 -8.87
N LEU A 228 11.51 2.68 -10.09
CA LEU A 228 12.09 3.97 -10.44
C LEU A 228 11.34 4.59 -11.63
N SER A 229 10.43 5.51 -11.38
CA SER A 229 9.67 6.21 -12.43
C SER A 229 10.35 7.49 -12.94
N GLY A 230 11.49 7.89 -12.36
CA GLY A 230 12.11 9.20 -12.64
C GLY A 230 11.35 10.39 -12.06
N GLY A 231 10.27 10.16 -11.29
CA GLY A 231 9.61 11.15 -10.47
C GLY A 231 10.38 11.39 -9.16
N LEU A 232 10.14 12.55 -8.50
CA LEU A 232 10.83 12.95 -7.27
C LEU A 232 10.87 11.82 -6.22
N ASP A 233 9.70 11.26 -5.91
CA ASP A 233 9.51 10.36 -4.77
C ASP A 233 10.29 9.05 -4.92
N SER A 234 10.07 8.35 -6.04
CA SER A 234 10.82 7.11 -6.36
C SER A 234 12.31 7.35 -6.53
N SER A 235 12.70 8.49 -7.10
CA SER A 235 14.11 8.85 -7.30
C SER A 235 14.82 9.10 -5.97
N LEU A 236 14.18 9.77 -5.00
CA LEU A 236 14.74 9.94 -3.65
C LEU A 236 14.93 8.61 -2.93
N VAL A 237 13.94 7.72 -2.97
CA VAL A 237 14.05 6.38 -2.37
C VAL A 237 15.22 5.60 -2.99
N CYS A 238 15.32 5.57 -4.33
CA CYS A 238 16.40 4.88 -5.04
C CYS A 238 17.77 5.51 -4.74
N ALA A 239 17.89 6.84 -4.73
CA ALA A 239 19.16 7.53 -4.49
C ALA A 239 19.67 7.32 -3.05
N ILE A 240 18.78 7.40 -2.05
CA ILE A 240 19.13 7.11 -0.67
C ILE A 240 19.57 5.64 -0.52
N ALA A 241 18.82 4.72 -1.13
CA ALA A 241 19.16 3.30 -1.11
C ALA A 241 20.51 3.03 -1.79
N ALA A 242 20.77 3.60 -2.96
CA ALA A 242 22.04 3.45 -3.68
C ALA A 242 23.22 3.94 -2.86
N LYS A 243 23.10 5.09 -2.20
CA LYS A 243 24.14 5.66 -1.33
C LYS A 243 24.47 4.75 -0.13
N ASN A 244 23.48 3.99 0.36
CA ASN A 244 23.63 3.12 1.53
C ASN A 244 23.88 1.63 1.18
N ASN A 245 23.96 1.29 -0.11
CA ASN A 245 24.31 -0.04 -0.57
C ASN A 245 25.77 -0.11 -1.08
N LYS A 246 26.43 -1.24 -0.83
CA LYS A 246 27.81 -1.48 -1.31
C LYS A 246 27.89 -1.90 -2.77
N LYS A 247 26.78 -2.38 -3.33
CA LYS A 247 26.67 -2.86 -4.72
C LYS A 247 25.62 -2.01 -5.44
N PRO A 248 25.68 -1.89 -6.77
CA PRO A 248 24.62 -1.29 -7.55
C PRO A 248 23.27 -1.90 -7.18
N ILE A 249 22.27 -1.05 -6.94
CA ILE A 249 20.89 -1.50 -6.71
C ILE A 249 20.22 -1.85 -8.04
N LYS A 250 19.25 -2.77 -8.02
CA LYS A 250 18.45 -3.12 -9.20
C LYS A 250 17.20 -2.25 -9.26
N THR A 251 17.09 -1.44 -10.30
CA THR A 251 15.96 -0.52 -10.50
C THR A 251 15.15 -0.90 -11.74
N PHE A 252 13.83 -0.66 -11.69
CA PHE A 252 12.90 -1.05 -12.74
C PHE A 252 11.96 0.11 -13.08
N ALA A 253 11.72 0.32 -14.36
CA ALA A 253 10.75 1.27 -14.90
C ALA A 253 9.87 0.59 -15.94
N ILE A 254 8.66 1.15 -16.16
CA ILE A 254 7.75 0.69 -17.19
C ILE A 254 7.19 1.88 -17.96
N GLY A 255 6.97 1.71 -19.25
CA GLY A 255 6.34 2.71 -20.12
C GLY A 255 5.57 2.05 -21.25
N MET A 256 4.64 2.80 -21.84
CA MET A 256 3.96 2.39 -23.06
C MET A 256 4.96 2.40 -24.24
N ASP A 257 4.66 1.63 -25.26
CA ASP A 257 5.39 1.64 -26.55
C ASP A 257 5.28 2.99 -27.30
N ARG A 258 4.36 3.86 -26.87
CA ARG A 258 4.09 5.19 -27.43
C ARG A 258 4.34 6.28 -26.41
N ASN A 259 5.34 7.13 -26.65
CA ASN A 259 5.69 8.30 -25.85
C ASN A 259 5.84 8.05 -24.33
N PRO A 260 6.70 7.12 -23.90
CA PRO A 260 6.95 6.86 -22.49
C PRO A 260 7.82 7.97 -21.88
N ILE A 261 7.20 8.96 -21.28
CA ILE A 261 7.90 10.14 -20.73
C ILE A 261 8.80 9.75 -19.55
N ASP A 262 8.28 8.93 -18.66
CA ASP A 262 8.98 8.56 -17.42
C ASP A 262 10.25 7.73 -17.68
N LEU A 263 10.30 6.88 -18.71
CA LEU A 263 11.49 6.06 -19.00
C LEU A 263 12.74 6.90 -19.21
N LYS A 264 12.62 8.07 -19.91
CA LYS A 264 13.75 8.99 -20.10
C LYS A 264 14.33 9.44 -18.75
N TYR A 265 13.48 9.89 -17.85
CA TYR A 265 13.91 10.41 -16.55
C TYR A 265 14.34 9.30 -15.59
N ALA A 266 13.70 8.14 -15.65
CA ALA A 266 14.13 6.96 -14.90
C ALA A 266 15.55 6.54 -15.29
N LYS A 267 15.85 6.51 -16.59
CA LYS A 267 17.19 6.22 -17.11
C LYS A 267 18.22 7.24 -16.64
N GLU A 268 17.91 8.53 -16.70
CA GLU A 268 18.80 9.62 -16.25
C GLU A 268 19.14 9.47 -14.76
N VAL A 269 18.14 9.21 -13.92
CA VAL A 269 18.36 8.92 -12.49
C VAL A 269 19.20 7.66 -12.30
N ALA A 270 18.88 6.58 -13.03
CA ALA A 270 19.57 5.30 -12.92
C ALA A 270 21.06 5.43 -13.28
N GLU A 271 21.39 6.18 -14.33
CA GLU A 271 22.77 6.48 -14.73
C GLU A 271 23.49 7.31 -13.65
N TYR A 272 22.81 8.33 -13.08
CA TYR A 272 23.37 9.19 -12.05
C TYR A 272 23.71 8.42 -10.76
N ILE A 273 22.78 7.57 -10.28
CA ILE A 273 23.00 6.79 -9.04
C ILE A 273 23.79 5.49 -9.27
N GLY A 274 24.11 5.15 -10.53
CA GLY A 274 24.87 3.95 -10.91
C GLY A 274 24.13 2.64 -10.64
N SER A 275 22.80 2.61 -10.85
CA SER A 275 21.99 1.40 -10.65
C SER A 275 22.03 0.46 -11.87
N ASP A 276 21.75 -0.84 -11.63
CA ASP A 276 21.45 -1.84 -12.65
C ASP A 276 19.98 -1.69 -13.04
N HIS A 277 19.74 -0.97 -14.14
CA HIS A 277 18.41 -0.50 -14.54
C HIS A 277 17.80 -1.32 -15.65
N THR A 278 16.54 -1.69 -15.49
CA THR A 278 15.74 -2.41 -16.49
C THR A 278 14.49 -1.60 -16.86
N GLU A 279 14.32 -1.37 -18.17
CA GLU A 279 13.11 -0.74 -18.74
C GLU A 279 12.19 -1.83 -19.33
N VAL A 280 10.92 -1.79 -18.95
CA VAL A 280 9.87 -2.67 -19.47
C VAL A 280 8.94 -1.86 -20.36
N ILE A 281 8.67 -2.37 -21.56
CA ILE A 281 7.73 -1.75 -22.50
C ILE A 281 6.44 -2.56 -22.50
N MET A 282 5.31 -1.89 -22.32
CA MET A 282 3.98 -2.48 -22.42
C MET A 282 3.21 -1.93 -23.61
N THR A 283 2.34 -2.75 -24.17
CA THR A 283 1.48 -2.43 -25.30
C THR A 283 0.03 -2.26 -24.87
N ARG A 284 -0.82 -1.76 -25.78
CA ARG A 284 -2.28 -1.72 -25.57
C ARG A 284 -2.85 -3.11 -25.27
N GLU A 285 -2.37 -4.13 -25.99
CA GLU A 285 -2.78 -5.51 -25.83
C GLU A 285 -2.45 -6.04 -24.43
N ASP A 286 -1.27 -5.70 -23.90
CA ASP A 286 -0.88 -6.05 -22.53
C ASP A 286 -1.81 -5.40 -21.51
N VAL A 287 -2.12 -4.11 -21.67
CA VAL A 287 -3.02 -3.35 -20.78
C VAL A 287 -4.42 -3.98 -20.75
N LEU A 288 -5.02 -4.20 -21.91
CA LEU A 288 -6.37 -4.76 -22.01
C LEU A 288 -6.42 -6.23 -21.58
N GLY A 289 -5.36 -6.99 -21.89
CA GLY A 289 -5.23 -8.41 -21.51
C GLY A 289 -5.17 -8.62 -20.00
N HIS A 290 -4.54 -7.71 -19.25
CA HIS A 290 -4.42 -7.79 -17.79
C HIS A 290 -5.59 -7.17 -17.03
N LEU A 291 -6.47 -6.39 -17.67
CA LEU A 291 -7.50 -5.61 -16.99
C LEU A 291 -8.38 -6.43 -16.03
N LYS A 292 -8.90 -7.58 -16.48
CA LYS A 292 -9.75 -8.43 -15.64
C LYS A 292 -9.00 -9.01 -14.45
N GLU A 293 -7.77 -9.47 -14.68
CA GLU A 293 -6.93 -10.02 -13.62
C GLU A 293 -6.54 -8.96 -12.60
N VAL A 294 -6.18 -7.76 -13.05
CA VAL A 294 -5.87 -6.65 -12.16
C VAL A 294 -7.07 -6.31 -11.26
N ILE A 295 -8.28 -6.18 -11.81
CA ILE A 295 -9.50 -5.92 -11.02
C ILE A 295 -9.76 -7.06 -10.01
N ARG A 296 -9.56 -8.32 -10.43
CA ARG A 296 -9.69 -9.48 -9.56
C ARG A 296 -8.70 -9.45 -8.39
N GLN A 297 -7.47 -9.06 -8.64
CA GLN A 297 -6.43 -9.00 -7.59
C GLN A 297 -6.59 -7.79 -6.67
N LEU A 298 -7.00 -6.65 -7.23
CA LEU A 298 -7.22 -5.41 -6.48
C LEU A 298 -8.44 -5.48 -5.54
N GLU A 299 -9.46 -6.26 -5.90
CA GLU A 299 -10.74 -6.29 -5.17
C GLU A 299 -11.42 -4.91 -5.11
N THR A 300 -11.25 -4.08 -6.14
CA THR A 300 -11.83 -2.74 -6.27
C THR A 300 -12.31 -2.46 -7.70
N PHE A 301 -13.20 -1.46 -7.81
CA PHE A 301 -13.64 -0.89 -9.09
C PHE A 301 -13.30 0.60 -9.23
N ASP A 302 -12.43 1.13 -8.34
CA ASP A 302 -12.00 2.53 -8.40
C ASP A 302 -11.16 2.81 -9.66
N ILE A 303 -11.51 3.91 -10.35
CA ILE A 303 -10.92 4.26 -11.66
C ILE A 303 -9.42 4.54 -11.52
N THR A 304 -9.02 5.40 -10.57
CA THR A 304 -7.62 5.81 -10.42
C THR A 304 -6.74 4.65 -10.00
N THR A 305 -7.22 3.87 -9.06
CA THR A 305 -6.52 2.68 -8.56
C THR A 305 -6.27 1.69 -9.68
N ILE A 306 -7.28 1.38 -10.52
CA ILE A 306 -7.13 0.43 -11.63
C ILE A 306 -6.18 0.95 -12.70
N ARG A 307 -6.34 2.21 -13.15
CA ARG A 307 -5.45 2.82 -14.15
C ARG A 307 -3.98 2.76 -13.72
N ALA A 308 -3.69 3.16 -12.48
CA ALA A 308 -2.33 3.16 -11.97
C ALA A 308 -1.80 1.75 -11.68
N SER A 309 -2.68 0.76 -11.48
CA SER A 309 -2.31 -0.63 -11.19
C SER A 309 -1.82 -1.39 -12.43
N LEU A 310 -2.33 -1.11 -13.61
CA LEU A 310 -2.01 -1.89 -14.81
C LEU A 310 -0.51 -1.92 -15.09
N GLY A 311 0.14 -0.74 -15.15
CA GLY A 311 1.58 -0.67 -15.34
C GLY A 311 2.37 -1.30 -14.19
N MET A 312 1.96 -1.04 -12.93
CA MET A 312 2.64 -1.62 -11.77
C MET A 312 2.52 -3.15 -11.74
N PHE A 313 1.35 -3.71 -12.05
CA PHE A 313 1.12 -5.16 -12.09
C PHE A 313 1.99 -5.84 -13.14
N ILE A 314 1.99 -5.32 -14.39
CA ILE A 314 2.80 -5.84 -15.50
C ILE A 314 4.30 -5.77 -15.16
N LEU A 315 4.75 -4.67 -14.56
CA LEU A 315 6.13 -4.52 -14.11
C LEU A 315 6.52 -5.53 -13.04
N CYS A 316 5.66 -5.73 -12.04
CA CYS A 316 5.89 -6.71 -10.97
C CYS A 316 5.87 -8.15 -11.50
N GLU A 317 5.00 -8.45 -12.47
CA GLU A 317 4.98 -9.74 -13.17
C GLU A 317 6.30 -10.00 -13.91
N TYR A 318 6.82 -8.98 -14.60
CA TYR A 318 8.13 -9.07 -15.26
C TYR A 318 9.25 -9.34 -14.26
N ILE A 319 9.28 -8.58 -13.14
CA ILE A 319 10.29 -8.73 -12.08
C ILE A 319 10.26 -10.16 -11.52
N HIS A 320 9.08 -10.65 -11.16
CA HIS A 320 8.92 -12.01 -10.63
C HIS A 320 9.41 -13.10 -11.61
N LYS A 321 9.06 -12.97 -12.90
CA LYS A 321 9.42 -13.97 -13.93
C LYS A 321 10.89 -13.97 -14.32
N ASN A 322 11.60 -12.82 -14.17
CA ASN A 322 12.93 -12.64 -14.74
C ASN A 322 14.03 -12.39 -13.69
N THR A 323 13.70 -12.36 -12.39
CA THR A 323 14.66 -12.09 -11.32
C THR A 323 14.42 -12.99 -10.11
N ASP A 324 15.38 -12.98 -9.20
CA ASP A 324 15.28 -13.63 -7.87
C ASP A 324 14.82 -12.67 -6.76
N LEU A 325 14.40 -11.47 -7.11
CA LEU A 325 13.97 -10.45 -6.15
C LEU A 325 12.71 -10.89 -5.41
N LYS A 326 12.62 -10.53 -4.14
CA LYS A 326 11.44 -10.76 -3.30
C LYS A 326 10.89 -9.50 -2.66
N VAL A 327 11.71 -8.46 -2.50
CA VAL A 327 11.33 -7.18 -1.88
C VAL A 327 11.43 -6.06 -2.89
N ILE A 328 10.45 -5.16 -2.89
CA ILE A 328 10.38 -4.00 -3.79
C ILE A 328 10.11 -2.74 -2.96
N LEU A 329 11.00 -1.75 -3.03
CA LEU A 329 10.76 -0.41 -2.47
C LEU A 329 10.06 0.49 -3.48
N THR A 330 9.08 1.29 -2.98
CA THR A 330 8.27 2.22 -3.77
C THR A 330 8.27 3.63 -3.20
N GLY A 331 7.83 4.62 -3.98
CA GLY A 331 7.72 6.04 -3.58
C GLY A 331 6.29 6.49 -3.25
N GLU A 332 5.38 5.57 -2.89
CA GLU A 332 3.99 5.90 -2.58
C GLU A 332 3.86 6.74 -1.29
N VAL A 333 2.69 7.38 -1.06
CA VAL A 333 2.30 8.15 0.13
C VAL A 333 2.76 9.62 0.12
N SER A 334 3.81 9.96 -0.59
CA SER A 334 4.36 11.33 -0.61
C SER A 334 3.34 12.39 -1.11
N ASP A 335 2.48 12.03 -2.06
CA ASP A 335 1.48 12.95 -2.65
C ASP A 335 0.42 13.38 -1.63
N GLU A 336 0.01 12.50 -0.74
CA GLU A 336 -1.02 12.75 0.26
C GLU A 336 -0.54 13.64 1.40
N ILE A 337 0.76 13.59 1.68
CA ILE A 337 1.41 14.37 2.74
C ILE A 337 1.74 15.80 2.24
N PHE A 338 2.37 15.92 1.07
CA PHE A 338 2.92 17.18 0.56
C PHE A 338 2.07 17.83 -0.52
N GLY A 339 0.97 17.21 -0.90
CA GLY A 339 0.08 17.69 -1.93
C GLY A 339 0.36 17.14 -3.32
N TYR A 340 -0.68 17.16 -4.13
CA TYR A 340 -0.72 16.77 -5.52
C TYR A 340 -1.39 17.89 -6.35
N LYS A 341 -1.45 17.78 -7.67
CA LYS A 341 -1.96 18.84 -8.57
C LYS A 341 -3.27 19.50 -8.12
N TYR A 342 -4.27 18.72 -7.66
CA TYR A 342 -5.54 19.29 -7.23
C TYR A 342 -5.46 20.03 -5.89
N THR A 343 -4.49 19.71 -5.04
CA THR A 343 -4.33 20.39 -3.74
C THR A 343 -3.81 21.82 -3.88
N ASP A 344 -3.27 22.20 -5.05
CA ASP A 344 -2.93 23.59 -5.34
C ASP A 344 -4.17 24.50 -5.35
N PHE A 345 -5.38 23.93 -5.48
CA PHE A 345 -6.66 24.65 -5.41
C PHE A 345 -7.25 24.69 -3.99
N ALA A 346 -6.53 24.24 -2.97
CA ALA A 346 -6.98 24.32 -1.59
C ALA A 346 -7.23 25.79 -1.20
N PRO A 347 -8.44 26.16 -0.71
CA PRO A 347 -8.78 27.55 -0.46
C PRO A 347 -8.10 28.14 0.78
N SER A 348 -7.59 27.29 1.69
CA SER A 348 -6.84 27.71 2.87
C SER A 348 -5.92 26.61 3.38
N PRO A 349 -4.94 26.93 4.26
CA PRO A 349 -4.11 25.95 4.93
C PRO A 349 -4.91 24.89 5.71
N GLU A 350 -5.99 25.29 6.37
CA GLU A 350 -6.86 24.41 7.13
C GLU A 350 -7.58 23.41 6.23
N GLU A 351 -8.06 23.84 5.06
CA GLU A 351 -8.69 22.94 4.09
C GLU A 351 -7.67 22.00 3.44
N PHE A 352 -6.45 22.48 3.16
CA PHE A 352 -5.35 21.62 2.73
C PHE A 352 -5.06 20.53 3.76
N GLN A 353 -4.94 20.87 5.05
CA GLN A 353 -4.67 19.90 6.13
C GLN A 353 -5.81 18.89 6.29
N LYS A 354 -7.07 19.33 6.21
CA LYS A 354 -8.23 18.43 6.25
C LYS A 354 -8.21 17.43 5.11
N GLU A 355 -7.88 17.88 3.90
CA GLU A 355 -7.78 17.00 2.74
C GLU A 355 -6.62 16.01 2.90
N SER A 356 -5.42 16.45 3.31
CA SER A 356 -4.29 15.55 3.60
C SER A 356 -4.64 14.51 4.66
N ALA A 357 -5.27 14.92 5.77
CA ALA A 357 -5.72 14.02 6.82
C ALA A 357 -6.75 13.00 6.32
N LYS A 358 -7.69 13.43 5.45
CA LYS A 358 -8.65 12.53 4.80
C LYS A 358 -7.91 11.51 3.93
N ARG A 359 -6.97 11.95 3.08
CA ARG A 359 -6.24 11.07 2.16
C ARG A 359 -5.38 10.05 2.91
N ILE A 360 -4.68 10.45 3.96
CA ILE A 360 -3.91 9.54 4.82
C ILE A 360 -4.82 8.45 5.42
N ARG A 361 -6.02 8.81 5.92
CA ARG A 361 -6.97 7.84 6.46
C ARG A 361 -7.58 6.89 5.42
N GLU A 362 -7.60 7.28 4.15
CA GLU A 362 -8.23 6.55 3.05
C GLU A 362 -7.24 5.82 2.15
N LEU A 363 -5.93 6.05 2.29
CA LEU A 363 -4.87 5.48 1.45
C LEU A 363 -4.94 3.96 1.29
N TYR A 364 -5.30 3.26 2.35
CA TYR A 364 -5.42 1.80 2.36
C TYR A 364 -6.50 1.26 1.40
N MET A 365 -7.35 2.12 0.85
CA MET A 365 -8.37 1.78 -0.16
C MET A 365 -7.96 2.15 -1.59
N TYR A 366 -6.88 2.94 -1.77
CA TYR A 366 -6.44 3.50 -3.06
C TYR A 366 -4.97 3.19 -3.35
N ASP A 367 -4.04 4.12 -3.16
CA ASP A 367 -2.66 3.96 -3.60
C ASP A 367 -1.88 2.89 -2.81
N VAL A 368 -2.11 2.79 -1.51
CA VAL A 368 -1.52 1.73 -0.67
C VAL A 368 -2.11 0.36 -1.03
N LEU A 369 -3.44 0.27 -1.26
CA LEU A 369 -4.07 -0.96 -1.75
C LEU A 369 -3.46 -1.38 -3.08
N ARG A 370 -3.33 -0.43 -4.02
CA ARG A 370 -2.71 -0.66 -5.34
C ARG A 370 -1.31 -1.24 -5.20
N ALA A 371 -0.45 -0.56 -4.44
CA ALA A 371 0.93 -1.01 -4.25
C ALA A 371 0.99 -2.42 -3.65
N ASP A 372 0.25 -2.68 -2.56
CA ASP A 372 0.20 -4.01 -1.95
C ASP A 372 -0.27 -5.08 -2.93
N ARG A 373 -1.43 -4.85 -3.59
CA ARG A 373 -2.05 -5.87 -4.43
C ARG A 373 -1.25 -6.18 -5.69
N CYS A 374 -0.74 -5.16 -6.39
CA CYS A 374 0.06 -5.38 -7.60
C CYS A 374 1.36 -6.12 -7.31
N ILE A 375 2.03 -5.77 -6.22
CA ILE A 375 3.29 -6.37 -5.83
C ILE A 375 3.07 -7.79 -5.29
N SER A 376 2.12 -7.98 -4.38
CA SER A 376 1.89 -9.28 -3.74
C SER A 376 1.26 -10.33 -4.65
N ALA A 377 0.41 -9.93 -5.61
CA ALA A 377 -0.13 -10.86 -6.62
C ALA A 377 0.98 -11.46 -7.51
N ASN A 378 2.16 -10.87 -7.50
CA ASN A 378 3.34 -11.34 -8.20
C ASN A 378 4.42 -11.90 -7.25
N SER A 379 4.02 -12.39 -6.08
CA SER A 379 4.91 -13.04 -5.10
C SER A 379 6.10 -12.17 -4.67
N LEU A 380 5.85 -10.86 -4.54
CA LEU A 380 6.82 -9.86 -4.10
C LEU A 380 6.30 -9.16 -2.84
N GLU A 381 7.19 -8.53 -2.08
CA GLU A 381 6.86 -7.69 -0.94
C GLU A 381 7.11 -6.22 -1.24
N GLY A 382 6.07 -5.38 -1.16
CA GLY A 382 6.20 -3.94 -1.23
C GLY A 382 6.60 -3.33 0.12
N ARG A 383 7.55 -2.39 0.11
CA ARG A 383 7.91 -1.55 1.25
C ARG A 383 7.80 -0.07 0.87
N VAL A 384 7.23 0.72 1.77
CA VAL A 384 6.85 2.11 1.48
C VAL A 384 7.54 3.08 2.44
N PRO A 385 8.75 3.61 2.09
CA PRO A 385 9.50 4.49 2.99
C PRO A 385 8.76 5.75 3.42
N PHE A 386 7.99 6.39 2.54
CA PHE A 386 7.21 7.58 2.90
C PHE A 386 6.08 7.30 3.90
N ALA A 387 5.71 6.03 4.10
CA ALA A 387 4.72 5.61 5.08
C ALA A 387 5.29 5.35 6.48
N ASP A 388 6.55 5.66 6.71
CA ASP A 388 7.18 5.57 8.02
C ASP A 388 6.42 6.40 9.06
N THR A 389 6.04 5.80 10.19
CA THR A 389 5.21 6.45 11.19
C THR A 389 5.82 7.76 11.68
N ALA A 390 7.12 7.77 12.00
CA ALA A 390 7.80 8.97 12.48
C ALA A 390 7.91 10.05 11.40
N PHE A 391 8.13 9.65 10.14
CA PHE A 391 8.14 10.57 9.01
C PHE A 391 6.76 11.20 8.78
N VAL A 392 5.69 10.39 8.76
CA VAL A 392 4.32 10.87 8.52
C VAL A 392 3.86 11.76 9.69
N GLU A 393 4.07 11.35 10.94
CA GLU A 393 3.73 12.16 12.12
C GLU A 393 4.39 13.54 12.07
N TYR A 394 5.69 13.59 11.78
CA TYR A 394 6.38 14.87 11.65
C TYR A 394 5.88 15.68 10.46
N ALA A 395 5.78 15.09 9.28
CA ALA A 395 5.37 15.80 8.06
C ALA A 395 3.92 16.31 8.15
N MET A 396 3.02 15.57 8.80
CA MET A 396 1.65 16.02 9.07
C MET A 396 1.59 17.12 10.12
N SER A 397 2.53 17.17 11.06
CA SER A 397 2.61 18.23 12.08
C SER A 397 3.26 19.53 11.59
N ILE A 398 3.78 19.59 10.37
CA ILE A 398 4.24 20.85 9.75
C ILE A 398 3.02 21.75 9.49
N ASP A 399 3.16 23.05 9.81
CA ASP A 399 2.15 24.06 9.49
C ASP A 399 1.73 23.95 8.01
N PRO A 400 0.45 23.67 7.70
CA PRO A 400 -0.02 23.48 6.35
C PRO A 400 0.21 24.69 5.42
N ALA A 401 0.31 25.91 5.98
CA ALA A 401 0.67 27.09 5.20
C ALA A 401 2.07 26.98 4.57
N LYS A 402 2.99 26.23 5.21
CA LYS A 402 4.33 25.96 4.67
C LYS A 402 4.34 24.83 3.64
N LYS A 403 3.32 23.95 3.65
CA LYS A 403 3.18 22.82 2.69
C LYS A 403 2.46 23.21 1.40
N MET A 404 1.57 24.17 1.45
CA MET A 404 0.86 24.68 0.25
C MET A 404 1.83 25.16 -0.83
N ASN A 405 1.42 25.04 -2.09
CA ASN A 405 2.23 25.46 -3.23
C ASN A 405 2.28 27.00 -3.38
N THR A 406 2.87 27.67 -2.39
CA THR A 406 3.13 29.12 -2.39
C THR A 406 4.48 29.49 -3.04
N TYR A 407 5.27 28.51 -3.40
CA TYR A 407 6.63 28.63 -3.97
C TYR A 407 6.65 28.43 -5.49
N ASN A 408 5.50 28.34 -6.14
CA ASN A 408 5.36 27.96 -7.55
C ASN A 408 6.05 26.61 -7.88
N LYS A 409 6.13 25.72 -6.90
CA LYS A 409 6.76 24.40 -7.01
C LYS A 409 6.07 23.41 -6.07
N GLY A 410 5.39 22.42 -6.65
CA GLY A 410 4.76 21.35 -5.87
C GLY A 410 5.78 20.58 -5.02
N LYS A 411 5.40 20.22 -3.80
CA LYS A 411 6.25 19.52 -2.81
C LYS A 411 7.55 20.27 -2.47
N TYR A 412 7.51 21.61 -2.42
CA TYR A 412 8.70 22.43 -2.22
C TYR A 412 9.54 21.99 -1.01
N LEU A 413 8.93 21.79 0.15
CA LEU A 413 9.66 21.37 1.37
C LEU A 413 10.43 20.07 1.19
N LEU A 414 9.83 19.07 0.52
CA LEU A 414 10.51 17.81 0.23
C LEU A 414 11.69 18.01 -0.73
N ARG A 415 11.56 18.85 -1.76
CA ARG A 415 12.65 19.17 -2.69
C ARG A 415 13.75 19.91 -1.98
N HIS A 416 13.41 20.94 -1.21
CA HIS A 416 14.36 21.74 -0.43
C HIS A 416 15.14 20.90 0.59
N ALA A 417 14.51 19.90 1.19
CA ALA A 417 15.17 18.96 2.11
C ALA A 417 16.34 18.18 1.48
N PHE A 418 16.37 18.07 0.15
CA PHE A 418 17.43 17.34 -0.56
C PHE A 418 18.24 18.23 -1.52
N GLU A 419 17.94 19.52 -1.59
CA GLU A 419 18.72 20.50 -2.38
C GLU A 419 20.17 20.56 -1.88
N GLY A 420 21.12 20.60 -2.81
CA GLY A 420 22.55 20.66 -2.49
C GLY A 420 23.15 19.40 -1.86
N THR A 421 22.37 18.33 -1.66
CA THR A 421 22.88 17.06 -1.08
C THR A 421 23.65 16.19 -2.06
N GLY A 422 23.53 16.46 -3.37
CA GLY A 422 24.11 15.66 -4.45
C GLY A 422 23.50 14.25 -4.58
N LEU A 423 22.32 14.01 -3.99
CA LEU A 423 21.60 12.73 -4.13
C LEU A 423 20.95 12.56 -5.50
N LEU A 424 20.43 13.64 -6.08
CA LEU A 424 19.79 13.68 -7.40
C LEU A 424 20.31 14.85 -8.21
N PRO A 425 20.27 14.80 -9.55
CA PRO A 425 20.46 15.98 -10.40
C PRO A 425 19.39 17.03 -10.09
N ASP A 426 19.76 18.34 -10.20
CA ASP A 426 18.85 19.45 -9.87
C ASP A 426 17.61 19.48 -10.77
N ASP A 427 17.73 19.11 -12.05
CA ASP A 427 16.62 19.03 -13.01
C ASP A 427 15.64 17.92 -12.65
N ILE A 428 16.10 16.79 -12.11
CA ILE A 428 15.24 15.74 -11.56
C ILE A 428 14.62 16.20 -10.24
N LEU A 429 15.42 16.74 -9.32
CA LEU A 429 14.94 17.22 -8.02
C LEU A 429 13.85 18.30 -8.20
N MET A 430 13.96 19.16 -9.22
CA MET A 430 13.03 20.25 -9.52
C MET A 430 12.03 19.92 -10.64
N ARG A 431 12.00 18.69 -11.15
CA ARG A 431 11.06 18.25 -12.18
C ARG A 431 9.60 18.41 -11.74
N GLU A 432 8.72 18.91 -12.61
CA GLU A 432 7.29 18.97 -12.33
C GLU A 432 6.66 17.58 -12.18
N LYS A 433 5.71 17.49 -11.25
CA LYS A 433 5.00 16.22 -10.97
C LYS A 433 4.10 15.83 -12.13
N ALA A 434 4.20 14.57 -12.56
CA ALA A 434 3.23 13.91 -13.41
C ALA A 434 2.62 12.71 -12.67
N ALA A 435 1.34 12.39 -12.92
CA ALA A 435 0.74 11.18 -12.39
C ALA A 435 1.35 9.95 -13.07
N PHE A 436 1.53 8.87 -12.34
CA PHE A 436 2.07 7.63 -12.88
C PHE A 436 1.25 7.12 -14.08
N SER A 437 -0.09 7.08 -13.96
CA SER A 437 -0.99 6.69 -15.05
C SER A 437 -0.90 7.58 -16.31
N ASP A 438 -0.45 8.82 -16.16
CA ASP A 438 -0.27 9.77 -17.27
C ASP A 438 1.16 9.69 -17.84
N ALA A 439 2.16 9.51 -16.99
CA ALA A 439 3.58 9.56 -17.35
C ALA A 439 4.12 8.24 -17.93
N VAL A 440 3.49 7.11 -17.58
CA VAL A 440 3.70 5.80 -18.22
C VAL A 440 3.35 5.86 -19.71
N GLY A 441 2.40 6.74 -20.09
CA GLY A 441 1.99 7.05 -21.45
C GLY A 441 0.52 7.47 -21.47
N HIS A 442 0.25 8.68 -21.94
CA HIS A 442 -1.12 9.21 -22.10
C HIS A 442 -2.05 8.25 -22.85
N SER A 443 -1.49 7.44 -23.77
CA SER A 443 -2.23 6.47 -24.57
C SER A 443 -2.92 5.39 -23.73
N MET A 444 -2.37 4.98 -22.58
CA MET A 444 -2.97 3.93 -21.75
C MET A 444 -4.39 4.30 -21.28
N VAL A 445 -4.56 5.49 -20.73
CA VAL A 445 -5.87 5.96 -20.26
C VAL A 445 -6.85 6.15 -21.41
N ASP A 446 -6.36 6.65 -22.55
CA ASP A 446 -7.18 6.84 -23.76
C ASP A 446 -7.61 5.48 -24.36
N ASP A 447 -6.72 4.48 -24.38
CA ASP A 447 -7.01 3.11 -24.81
C ASP A 447 -8.08 2.43 -23.92
N LEU A 448 -8.03 2.62 -22.59
CA LEU A 448 -9.04 2.10 -21.66
C LEU A 448 -10.41 2.74 -21.88
N LYS A 449 -10.45 4.07 -22.08
CA LYS A 449 -11.69 4.80 -22.38
C LYS A 449 -12.28 4.37 -23.73
N GLU A 450 -11.43 4.24 -24.76
CA GLU A 450 -11.85 3.76 -26.08
C GLU A 450 -12.43 2.36 -25.98
N TYR A 451 -11.77 1.47 -25.26
CA TYR A 451 -12.26 0.11 -25.03
C TYR A 451 -13.62 0.10 -24.34
N ALA A 452 -13.78 0.87 -23.26
CA ALA A 452 -15.07 0.98 -22.58
C ALA A 452 -16.17 1.57 -23.48
N ASN A 453 -15.84 2.61 -24.30
CA ASN A 453 -16.77 3.19 -25.27
C ASN A 453 -17.18 2.21 -26.38
N SER A 454 -16.33 1.24 -26.71
CA SER A 454 -16.68 0.19 -27.69
C SER A 454 -17.66 -0.87 -27.14
N LEU A 455 -17.73 -1.01 -25.81
CA LEU A 455 -18.57 -2.01 -25.14
C LEU A 455 -19.92 -1.46 -24.66
N TYR A 456 -19.99 -0.19 -24.30
CA TYR A 456 -21.18 0.41 -23.68
C TYR A 456 -21.72 1.61 -24.46
N THR A 457 -23.05 1.69 -24.52
CA THR A 457 -23.78 2.84 -25.04
C THR A 457 -24.06 3.88 -23.94
N ASP A 458 -24.54 5.06 -24.30
CA ASP A 458 -24.99 6.07 -23.31
C ASP A 458 -26.25 5.59 -22.57
N GLU A 459 -27.08 4.75 -23.21
CA GLU A 459 -28.23 4.13 -22.58
C GLU A 459 -27.84 3.13 -21.51
N ASP A 460 -26.77 2.34 -21.71
CA ASP A 460 -26.23 1.42 -20.69
C ASP A 460 -25.73 2.20 -19.47
N LEU A 461 -25.03 3.30 -19.69
CA LEU A 461 -24.58 4.16 -18.59
C LEU A 461 -25.76 4.81 -17.87
N ALA A 462 -26.80 5.24 -18.57
CA ALA A 462 -27.98 5.82 -17.93
C ALA A 462 -28.72 4.80 -17.03
N LYS A 463 -28.68 3.52 -17.37
CA LYS A 463 -29.24 2.41 -16.56
C LYS A 463 -28.35 1.98 -15.39
N ALA A 464 -27.11 2.45 -15.33
CA ALA A 464 -26.15 2.05 -14.29
C ALA A 464 -26.66 2.37 -12.88
N LYS A 465 -27.43 3.45 -12.69
CA LYS A 465 -28.02 3.81 -11.40
C LYS A 465 -29.01 2.77 -10.87
N ASP A 466 -29.80 2.17 -11.76
CA ASP A 466 -30.75 1.15 -11.38
C ASP A 466 -30.04 -0.19 -11.10
N LYS A 467 -29.00 -0.51 -11.87
CA LYS A 467 -28.20 -1.72 -11.71
C LYS A 467 -27.28 -1.64 -10.46
N TYR A 468 -26.67 -0.49 -10.22
CA TYR A 468 -25.67 -0.24 -9.17
C TYR A 468 -25.99 1.01 -8.36
N PRO A 469 -26.96 0.98 -7.44
CA PRO A 469 -27.35 2.16 -6.66
C PRO A 469 -26.28 2.60 -5.65
N TYR A 470 -25.39 1.70 -5.24
CA TYR A 470 -24.26 2.01 -4.35
C TYR A 470 -23.00 2.24 -5.20
N CYS A 471 -22.30 3.36 -4.99
CA CYS A 471 -21.15 3.80 -5.80
C CYS A 471 -21.51 3.68 -7.30
N THR A 472 -22.53 4.42 -7.72
CA THR A 472 -23.06 4.37 -9.09
C THR A 472 -21.98 4.75 -10.09
N PRO A 473 -21.69 3.91 -11.09
CA PRO A 473 -20.81 4.26 -12.19
C PRO A 473 -21.28 5.53 -12.92
N PHE A 474 -20.35 6.44 -13.22
CA PHE A 474 -20.63 7.74 -13.81
C PHE A 474 -19.93 7.98 -15.17
N THR A 475 -19.09 7.03 -15.59
CA THR A 475 -18.50 6.95 -16.93
C THR A 475 -18.64 5.52 -17.46
N LYS A 476 -18.51 5.30 -18.78
CA LYS A 476 -18.51 3.95 -19.37
C LYS A 476 -17.35 3.11 -18.86
N GLU A 477 -16.23 3.74 -18.57
CA GLU A 477 -15.06 3.09 -17.97
C GLU A 477 -15.37 2.61 -16.53
N SER A 478 -15.95 3.46 -15.69
CA SER A 478 -16.37 3.04 -14.34
C SER A 478 -17.44 1.95 -14.37
N LEU A 479 -18.31 1.93 -15.40
CA LEU A 479 -19.29 0.87 -15.60
C LEU A 479 -18.60 -0.44 -16.00
N LEU A 480 -17.64 -0.42 -16.91
CA LEU A 480 -16.82 -1.57 -17.26
C LEU A 480 -16.13 -2.17 -16.03
N TYR A 481 -15.48 -1.34 -15.23
CA TYR A 481 -14.77 -1.82 -14.05
C TYR A 481 -15.69 -2.38 -12.99
N ARG A 482 -16.87 -1.76 -12.82
CA ARG A 482 -17.90 -2.26 -11.92
C ARG A 482 -18.47 -3.61 -12.40
N ASP A 483 -18.75 -3.77 -13.68
CA ASP A 483 -19.26 -5.03 -14.24
C ASP A 483 -18.23 -6.17 -14.06
N ILE A 484 -16.93 -5.91 -14.32
CA ILE A 484 -15.86 -6.89 -14.09
C ILE A 484 -15.74 -7.24 -12.59
N PHE A 485 -15.82 -6.24 -11.70
CA PHE A 485 -15.79 -6.49 -10.26
C PHE A 485 -16.94 -7.41 -9.82
N GLU A 486 -18.16 -7.17 -10.30
CA GLU A 486 -19.33 -7.98 -9.97
C GLU A 486 -19.28 -9.40 -10.60
N GLU A 487 -18.52 -9.63 -11.67
CA GLU A 487 -18.24 -10.98 -12.18
C GLU A 487 -17.51 -11.83 -11.13
N TYR A 488 -16.58 -11.24 -10.38
CA TYR A 488 -15.75 -11.94 -9.38
C TYR A 488 -16.34 -11.88 -7.97
N TYR A 489 -16.95 -10.74 -7.60
CA TYR A 489 -17.37 -10.41 -6.24
C TYR A 489 -18.81 -9.91 -6.20
N PRO A 490 -19.79 -10.71 -6.64
CA PRO A 490 -21.18 -10.27 -6.74
C PRO A 490 -21.73 -9.78 -5.40
N GLY A 491 -22.27 -8.56 -5.39
CA GLY A 491 -22.87 -7.93 -4.22
C GLY A 491 -21.88 -7.40 -3.16
N GLN A 492 -20.56 -7.44 -3.42
CA GLN A 492 -19.53 -7.05 -2.45
C GLN A 492 -19.04 -5.59 -2.61
N ALA A 493 -19.77 -4.75 -3.31
CA ALA A 493 -19.37 -3.36 -3.54
C ALA A 493 -19.07 -2.55 -2.28
N LYS A 494 -19.60 -2.95 -1.13
CA LYS A 494 -19.35 -2.28 0.16
C LYS A 494 -17.92 -2.43 0.69
N TRP A 495 -17.08 -3.25 0.06
CA TRP A 495 -15.64 -3.27 0.32
C TRP A 495 -14.97 -1.95 -0.05
N ILE A 496 -15.59 -1.20 -0.97
CA ILE A 496 -15.12 0.09 -1.48
C ILE A 496 -16.05 1.18 -0.94
N LYS A 497 -15.46 2.23 -0.36
CA LYS A 497 -16.22 3.32 0.24
C LYS A 497 -16.81 4.26 -0.81
N ASP A 498 -16.00 4.65 -1.80
CA ASP A 498 -16.36 5.55 -2.90
C ASP A 498 -15.30 5.49 -4.00
N PHE A 499 -15.57 6.12 -5.15
CA PHE A 499 -14.56 6.43 -6.15
C PHE A 499 -13.62 7.52 -5.65
N TRP A 500 -12.32 7.36 -5.90
CA TRP A 500 -11.37 8.42 -5.66
C TRP A 500 -11.62 9.59 -6.63
N MET A 501 -11.83 10.77 -6.11
CA MET A 501 -11.99 12.01 -6.88
C MET A 501 -11.27 13.16 -6.18
N PRO A 502 -10.79 14.18 -6.91
CA PRO A 502 -10.43 15.47 -6.32
C PRO A 502 -11.54 16.02 -5.46
N ASN A 503 -11.23 16.92 -4.51
CA ASN A 503 -12.25 17.51 -3.65
C ASN A 503 -13.19 18.41 -4.46
N LYS A 504 -14.35 17.90 -4.85
CA LYS A 504 -15.34 18.55 -5.71
C LYS A 504 -15.90 19.86 -5.14
N THR A 505 -15.68 20.13 -3.84
CA THR A 505 -16.13 21.40 -3.22
C THR A 505 -15.18 22.56 -3.49
N TRP A 506 -13.95 22.26 -3.97
CA TRP A 506 -12.97 23.29 -4.29
C TRP A 506 -13.13 23.82 -5.73
N GLU A 507 -12.87 25.10 -5.92
CA GLU A 507 -12.86 25.71 -7.25
C GLU A 507 -11.87 24.95 -8.16
N ASN A 508 -12.24 24.72 -9.42
CA ASN A 508 -11.49 23.96 -10.43
C ASN A 508 -11.27 22.46 -10.13
N CYS A 509 -11.88 21.90 -9.07
CA CYS A 509 -11.80 20.47 -8.74
C CYS A 509 -13.10 19.70 -8.99
N ASN A 510 -14.18 20.35 -9.44
CA ASN A 510 -15.44 19.68 -9.78
C ASN A 510 -15.36 19.08 -11.18
N VAL A 511 -14.69 17.94 -11.28
CA VAL A 511 -14.42 17.20 -12.52
C VAL A 511 -15.11 15.85 -12.50
N ASP A 512 -15.40 15.31 -13.70
CA ASP A 512 -16.01 13.98 -13.88
C ASP A 512 -14.97 12.90 -14.22
N ASP A 513 -13.73 13.27 -14.47
CA ASP A 513 -12.60 12.36 -14.65
C ASP A 513 -11.59 12.59 -13.52
N PRO A 514 -11.17 11.55 -12.78
CA PRO A 514 -10.19 11.70 -11.70
C PRO A 514 -8.75 11.99 -12.18
N SER A 515 -8.50 11.98 -13.49
CA SER A 515 -7.18 12.23 -14.07
C SER A 515 -6.69 13.64 -13.78
N ALA A 516 -5.43 13.80 -13.41
CA ALA A 516 -4.82 15.11 -13.23
C ALA A 516 -4.83 15.97 -14.51
N ARG A 517 -4.87 15.33 -15.70
CA ARG A 517 -4.90 15.98 -17.00
C ARG A 517 -6.09 16.94 -17.22
N VAL A 518 -7.20 16.71 -16.52
CA VAL A 518 -8.39 17.57 -16.66
C VAL A 518 -8.34 18.82 -15.78
N LEU A 519 -7.35 18.91 -14.89
CA LEU A 519 -7.17 20.06 -14.01
C LEU A 519 -6.51 21.24 -14.74
N ALA A 520 -6.98 22.46 -14.44
CA ALA A 520 -6.50 23.67 -15.10
C ALA A 520 -5.00 23.96 -14.88
N ASN A 521 -4.41 23.45 -13.79
CA ASN A 521 -3.00 23.60 -13.45
C ASN A 521 -2.10 22.45 -13.94
N TYR A 522 -2.62 21.53 -14.77
CA TYR A 522 -1.80 20.42 -15.27
C TYR A 522 -0.60 20.91 -16.10
N GLY A 523 -0.81 21.92 -16.97
CA GLY A 523 0.25 22.59 -17.74
C GLY A 523 1.11 21.61 -18.54
N ASP A 524 2.44 21.78 -18.43
CA ASP A 524 3.44 20.94 -19.08
C ASP A 524 3.83 19.70 -18.24
N SER A 525 3.06 19.37 -17.20
CA SER A 525 3.29 18.19 -16.39
C SER A 525 3.20 16.93 -17.25
N GLY A 526 4.21 16.09 -17.18
CA GLY A 526 4.29 14.90 -18.02
C GLY A 526 4.76 15.15 -19.46
N LYS A 527 5.37 16.28 -19.73
CA LYS A 527 6.11 16.53 -20.98
C LYS A 527 7.61 16.42 -20.77
#